data_28b7710bf12ed26bb3cc242f5617a8f9
#
_entry.id   28b7710bf12ed26bb3cc242f5617a8f9
#
_cell.length_a   1.000
_cell.length_b   1.000
_cell.length_c   1.000
_cell.angle_alpha   90.00
_cell.angle_beta   90.00
_cell.angle_gamma   90.00
#
_symmetry.space_group_name_H-M   'P 1'
#
loop_
_entity.id
_entity.type
_entity.pdbx_description
1 polymer ?
#
loop_
_entity_poly.entity_id
_entity_poly.type
_entity_poly.pdbx_seq_one_letter_code
_entity_poly.pdbx_strand_id
1 'polypeptide(L)'
;MTVRAKSLVTLSLTASLVSCATLPVFASDNKTDDEKVTIRVAWWGNQTRNDLTVKALDLYTEQHPNVTFETEPSSWDGYFDKLSTQAATGSLPDIYQQDYGQIRSYYDQNLMLNLQPFVESNVLDVSRVSEAVLASGSFDDDLYAMCIGLNSPALFYDKETVEAAGVTIPEQMTWDEFFDISQTIYDKTGVQTYIDSMVLGMLFRGISTSEFSEDGTTFGVDDDSVFLTYFQMIADASKSNWHVSPEILTEKNPTVTETMPIIDQTCWNSFSNSNQYETISSTSGRELGITMWPVMKDDTQQVQYLKSSQFLCGSSTTEHPEIVADVINFITTSIEANEILNGERGVPVDSDVLASFDERLSDNDKVVYKFIDDVNAVATPMDPPSPSGSSEIGTLVDDLTEQVRYGEITPEDAASQVFEEGSEILAEKANEDN
;
A
#
# COMPACT_ATOMS: atom_id res chain seq x y z
N MET A 1 63.88 -50.72 -45.23
CA MET A 1 65.12 -50.77 -44.45
C MET A 1 64.81 -50.74 -43.02
N THR A 2 65.01 -51.85 -42.45
CA THR A 2 65.04 -52.32 -41.06
C THR A 2 65.87 -51.38 -40.16
N VAL A 3 65.41 -51.09 -38.97
CA VAL A 3 66.21 -51.26 -37.76
C VAL A 3 65.30 -51.31 -36.52
N ARG A 4 65.53 -52.37 -35.79
CA ARG A 4 65.03 -52.74 -34.46
C ARG A 4 65.54 -51.75 -33.39
N ALA A 5 64.78 -51.55 -32.29
CA ALA A 5 65.22 -52.12 -31.06
C ALA A 5 64.70 -51.46 -29.81
N LYS A 6 64.45 -52.17 -28.99
CA LYS A 6 64.77 -52.53 -27.57
C LYS A 6 63.85 -51.97 -26.55
N SER A 7 63.09 -52.94 -25.99
CA SER A 7 62.40 -52.81 -24.74
C SER A 7 63.29 -52.40 -23.57
N LEU A 8 62.86 -51.48 -22.74
CA LEU A 8 63.29 -51.38 -21.35
C LEU A 8 62.04 -51.36 -20.49
N VAL A 9 61.93 -52.43 -19.72
CA VAL A 9 60.94 -52.60 -18.68
C VAL A 9 61.39 -51.75 -17.47
N THR A 10 60.62 -50.78 -17.14
CA THR A 10 60.78 -50.06 -15.86
C THR A 10 59.61 -50.36 -14.97
N LEU A 11 59.86 -51.01 -13.87
CA LEU A 11 58.93 -51.36 -12.82
C LEU A 11 58.60 -50.07 -12.05
N SER A 12 57.37 -49.56 -12.21
CA SER A 12 56.89 -48.43 -11.42
C SER A 12 56.02 -48.93 -10.30
N LEU A 13 56.52 -48.69 -9.10
CA LEU A 13 55.81 -48.89 -7.83
C LEU A 13 54.68 -47.85 -7.76
N THR A 14 53.41 -48.31 -7.89
CA THR A 14 52.25 -47.49 -7.63
C THR A 14 52.01 -47.35 -6.12
N ALA A 15 52.40 -46.20 -5.57
CA ALA A 15 51.99 -45.77 -4.25
C ALA A 15 50.55 -45.21 -4.38
N SER A 16 49.56 -45.92 -3.85
CA SER A 16 48.18 -45.45 -3.72
C SER A 16 48.13 -44.40 -2.64
N LEU A 17 48.08 -43.12 -3.05
CA LEU A 17 47.68 -42.01 -2.19
C LEU A 17 46.18 -42.07 -2.00
N VAL A 18 45.74 -42.53 -0.83
CA VAL A 18 44.36 -42.31 -0.34
C VAL A 18 44.22 -40.84 -0.04
N SER A 19 43.61 -40.11 -0.99
CA SER A 19 43.18 -38.73 -0.78
C SER A 19 41.96 -38.77 0.15
N CYS A 20 42.17 -38.50 1.44
CA CYS A 20 41.09 -38.14 2.35
C CYS A 20 40.53 -36.82 1.90
N ALA A 21 39.41 -36.84 1.19
CA ALA A 21 38.61 -35.65 0.99
C ALA A 21 38.04 -35.23 2.34
N THR A 22 38.67 -34.26 2.96
CA THR A 22 38.05 -33.51 4.08
C THR A 22 36.95 -32.67 3.48
N LEU A 23 35.72 -33.13 3.64
CA LEU A 23 34.55 -32.27 3.51
C LEU A 23 34.77 -31.09 4.47
N PRO A 24 34.53 -29.84 4.05
CA PRO A 24 34.47 -28.75 5.00
C PRO A 24 33.30 -29.09 5.94
N VAL A 25 33.59 -29.40 7.16
CA VAL A 25 32.66 -29.27 8.27
C VAL A 25 32.43 -27.78 8.35
N PHE A 26 31.29 -27.33 7.88
CA PHE A 26 30.78 -26.03 8.32
C PHE A 26 30.65 -26.17 9.83
N ALA A 27 31.59 -25.59 10.54
CA ALA A 27 31.42 -25.33 11.93
C ALA A 27 30.15 -24.48 12.01
N SER A 28 29.07 -25.04 12.50
CA SER A 28 28.01 -24.29 13.11
C SER A 28 28.72 -23.49 14.20
N ASP A 29 28.98 -22.21 13.95
CA ASP A 29 29.27 -21.28 15.03
C ASP A 29 28.01 -21.29 15.90
N ASN A 30 28.06 -22.08 16.96
CA ASN A 30 27.23 -21.85 18.11
C ASN A 30 27.68 -20.48 18.66
N LYS A 31 27.14 -19.39 18.07
CA LYS A 31 27.07 -18.12 18.77
C LYS A 31 26.28 -18.44 20.04
N THR A 32 26.94 -18.33 21.15
CA THR A 32 26.32 -18.51 22.46
C THR A 32 25.24 -17.44 22.62
N ASP A 33 24.07 -17.79 23.16
CA ASP A 33 22.91 -16.92 23.50
C ASP A 33 23.27 -15.71 24.40
N ASP A 34 24.53 -15.49 24.69
CA ASP A 34 25.07 -14.48 25.63
C ASP A 34 25.64 -13.22 24.92
N GLU A 35 25.77 -13.18 23.59
CA GLU A 35 26.31 -11.99 22.90
C GLU A 35 25.22 -10.91 22.81
N LYS A 36 25.48 -9.75 23.43
CA LYS A 36 24.55 -8.61 23.36
C LYS A 36 24.58 -8.00 21.98
N VAL A 37 23.39 -7.91 21.37
CA VAL A 37 23.17 -7.31 20.06
C VAL A 37 22.36 -6.03 20.23
N THR A 38 22.73 -4.99 19.52
CA THR A 38 21.94 -3.76 19.43
C THR A 38 21.45 -3.60 17.99
N ILE A 39 20.14 -3.53 17.81
CA ILE A 39 19.45 -3.33 16.52
C ILE A 39 19.02 -1.87 16.43
N ARG A 40 19.42 -1.20 15.37
CA ARG A 40 19.00 0.16 15.06
C ARG A 40 17.69 0.14 14.30
N VAL A 41 16.68 0.89 14.77
CA VAL A 41 15.33 0.91 14.17
C VAL A 41 14.90 2.34 13.92
N ALA A 42 14.57 2.67 12.65
CA ALA A 42 14.08 3.98 12.27
C ALA A 42 12.63 3.93 11.74
N TRP A 43 11.85 4.95 12.08
CA TRP A 43 10.49 5.14 11.57
C TRP A 43 10.08 6.61 11.61
N TRP A 44 9.04 6.95 10.83
CA TRP A 44 8.37 8.24 10.96
C TRP A 44 7.08 8.10 11.77
N GLY A 45 6.72 9.16 12.47
CA GLY A 45 5.46 9.20 13.21
C GLY A 45 5.35 10.37 14.17
N ASN A 46 4.19 10.45 14.78
CA ASN A 46 3.92 11.36 15.89
C ASN A 46 4.39 10.76 17.22
N GLN A 47 4.22 11.51 18.32
CA GLN A 47 4.66 11.06 19.65
C GLN A 47 3.93 9.78 20.10
N THR A 48 2.65 9.61 19.77
CA THR A 48 1.89 8.40 20.11
C THR A 48 2.53 7.18 19.44
N ARG A 49 2.82 7.25 18.13
CA ARG A 49 3.52 6.18 17.40
C ARG A 49 4.87 5.86 18.01
N ASN A 50 5.64 6.89 18.38
CA ASN A 50 6.94 6.71 18.98
C ASN A 50 6.84 5.94 20.30
N ASP A 51 5.93 6.35 21.20
CA ASP A 51 5.74 5.72 22.51
C ASP A 51 5.27 4.27 22.40
N LEU A 52 4.36 3.96 21.46
CA LEU A 52 3.84 2.61 21.25
C LEU A 52 4.89 1.70 20.60
N THR A 53 5.66 2.21 19.63
CA THR A 53 6.72 1.44 18.99
C THR A 53 7.82 1.07 19.98
N VAL A 54 8.26 2.03 20.80
CA VAL A 54 9.28 1.75 21.84
C VAL A 54 8.77 0.68 22.80
N LYS A 55 7.52 0.76 23.29
CA LYS A 55 6.94 -0.26 24.18
C LYS A 55 6.88 -1.65 23.55
N ALA A 56 6.55 -1.73 22.25
CA ALA A 56 6.54 -3.03 21.55
C ALA A 56 7.96 -3.61 21.42
N LEU A 57 8.97 -2.77 21.16
CA LEU A 57 10.38 -3.19 21.13
C LEU A 57 10.91 -3.56 22.52
N ASP A 58 10.47 -2.86 23.57
CA ASP A 58 10.80 -3.21 24.96
C ASP A 58 10.23 -4.60 25.32
N LEU A 59 9.00 -4.92 24.89
CA LEU A 59 8.41 -6.26 25.05
C LEU A 59 9.24 -7.34 24.34
N TYR A 60 9.76 -7.06 23.14
CA TYR A 60 10.69 -7.98 22.47
C TYR A 60 11.96 -8.18 23.29
N THR A 61 12.56 -7.11 23.83
CA THR A 61 13.75 -7.20 24.69
C THR A 61 13.48 -7.99 25.98
N GLU A 62 12.27 -7.92 26.57
CA GLU A 62 11.90 -8.73 27.73
C GLU A 62 11.92 -10.24 27.40
N GLN A 63 11.53 -10.61 26.18
CA GLN A 63 11.53 -12.00 25.69
C GLN A 63 12.91 -12.44 25.19
N HIS A 64 13.74 -11.49 24.69
CA HIS A 64 15.08 -11.70 24.14
C HIS A 64 16.11 -10.78 24.84
N PRO A 65 16.54 -11.07 26.08
CA PRO A 65 17.34 -10.16 26.90
C PRO A 65 18.73 -9.83 26.36
N ASN A 66 19.20 -10.57 25.35
CA ASN A 66 20.43 -10.31 24.62
C ASN A 66 20.28 -9.29 23.49
N VAL A 67 19.03 -8.93 23.10
CA VAL A 67 18.76 -7.94 22.06
C VAL A 67 18.26 -6.64 22.69
N THR A 68 18.87 -5.53 22.28
CA THR A 68 18.48 -4.17 22.65
C THR A 68 18.28 -3.31 21.41
N PHE A 69 17.57 -2.20 21.53
CA PHE A 69 17.27 -1.34 20.40
C PHE A 69 17.84 0.07 20.57
N GLU A 70 18.38 0.61 19.48
CA GLU A 70 18.65 2.03 19.30
C GLU A 70 17.60 2.59 18.34
N THR A 71 16.76 3.49 18.83
CA THR A 71 15.58 3.97 18.10
C THR A 71 15.81 5.33 17.48
N GLU A 72 15.40 5.51 16.22
CA GLU A 72 15.56 6.72 15.43
C GLU A 72 14.21 7.25 14.90
N PRO A 73 13.28 7.66 15.78
CA PRO A 73 12.02 8.24 15.34
C PRO A 73 12.23 9.64 14.74
N SER A 74 11.43 10.00 13.73
CA SER A 74 11.36 11.35 13.19
C SER A 74 9.94 11.70 12.72
N SER A 75 9.70 12.96 12.34
CA SER A 75 8.52 13.35 11.59
C SER A 75 8.61 12.84 10.14
N TRP A 76 7.50 12.83 9.43
CA TRP A 76 7.47 12.55 7.99
C TRP A 76 8.44 13.44 7.22
N ASP A 77 8.36 14.76 7.49
CA ASP A 77 9.24 15.73 6.86
C ASP A 77 10.70 15.46 7.25
N GLY A 78 11.54 15.23 6.26
CA GLY A 78 12.98 14.95 6.42
C GLY A 78 13.33 13.50 6.78
N TYR A 79 12.36 12.59 6.97
CA TYR A 79 12.65 11.17 7.21
C TYR A 79 13.43 10.54 6.05
N PHE A 80 12.90 10.68 4.83
CA PHE A 80 13.53 10.12 3.64
C PHE A 80 14.85 10.79 3.27
N ASP A 81 15.01 12.09 3.51
CA ASP A 81 16.28 12.81 3.35
C ASP A 81 17.35 12.25 4.29
N LYS A 82 16.98 11.96 5.55
CA LYS A 82 17.86 11.31 6.51
C LYS A 82 18.25 9.90 6.06
N LEU A 83 17.26 9.07 5.67
CA LEU A 83 17.51 7.71 5.20
C LEU A 83 18.39 7.70 3.94
N SER A 84 18.15 8.58 2.97
CA SER A 84 18.95 8.70 1.76
C SER A 84 20.41 9.07 2.08
N THR A 85 20.61 9.97 3.05
CA THR A 85 21.97 10.32 3.53
C THR A 85 22.64 9.12 4.18
N GLN A 86 21.92 8.35 5.01
CA GLN A 86 22.44 7.14 5.66
C GLN A 86 22.73 6.04 4.64
N ALA A 87 21.88 5.87 3.62
CA ALA A 87 22.10 4.93 2.51
C ALA A 87 23.39 5.27 1.75
N ALA A 88 23.57 6.53 1.38
CA ALA A 88 24.75 6.98 0.65
C ALA A 88 26.08 6.77 1.42
N THR A 89 26.01 6.71 2.75
CA THR A 89 27.18 6.46 3.62
C THR A 89 27.30 5.02 4.09
N GLY A 90 26.40 4.12 3.67
CA GLY A 90 26.37 2.72 4.10
C GLY A 90 26.07 2.56 5.60
N SER A 91 25.28 3.48 6.17
CA SER A 91 24.94 3.52 7.60
C SER A 91 23.42 3.48 7.86
N LEU A 92 22.66 2.85 6.97
CA LEU A 92 21.23 2.61 7.20
C LEU A 92 21.00 1.93 8.56
N PRO A 93 19.89 2.19 9.25
CA PRO A 93 19.45 1.39 10.39
C PRO A 93 19.24 -0.07 9.97
N ASP A 94 19.37 -1.01 10.91
CA ASP A 94 19.14 -2.45 10.64
C ASP A 94 17.71 -2.71 10.20
N ILE A 95 16.74 -2.01 10.82
CA ILE A 95 15.32 -2.01 10.44
C ILE A 95 14.89 -0.56 10.17
N TYR A 96 14.20 -0.34 9.08
CA TYR A 96 13.65 0.97 8.77
C TYR A 96 12.27 0.87 8.13
N GLN A 97 11.42 1.84 8.48
CA GLN A 97 10.08 1.94 7.93
C GLN A 97 10.13 2.51 6.52
N GLN A 98 9.30 2.00 5.61
CA GLN A 98 9.21 2.45 4.23
C GLN A 98 7.78 2.77 3.82
N ASP A 99 7.65 3.66 2.85
CA ASP A 99 6.42 3.96 2.12
C ASP A 99 6.42 3.25 0.77
N TYR A 100 5.23 2.90 0.28
CA TYR A 100 5.08 2.20 -1.00
C TYR A 100 5.71 2.96 -2.18
N GLY A 101 5.59 4.29 -2.21
CA GLY A 101 6.19 5.13 -3.24
C GLY A 101 7.72 5.14 -3.25
N GLN A 102 8.38 4.65 -2.19
CA GLN A 102 9.84 4.70 -2.03
C GLN A 102 10.51 3.33 -2.14
N ILE A 103 9.80 2.22 -1.85
CA ILE A 103 10.44 0.91 -1.71
C ILE A 103 11.13 0.45 -3.01
N ARG A 104 10.58 0.76 -4.19
CA ARG A 104 11.17 0.42 -5.48
C ARG A 104 12.57 1.01 -5.65
N SER A 105 12.76 2.27 -5.34
CA SER A 105 14.04 2.96 -5.41
C SER A 105 15.10 2.34 -4.47
N TYR A 106 14.69 1.87 -3.27
CA TYR A 106 15.59 1.19 -2.34
C TYR A 106 15.94 -0.23 -2.79
N TYR A 107 14.99 -0.93 -3.41
CA TYR A 107 15.24 -2.24 -4.02
C TYR A 107 16.25 -2.14 -5.18
N ASP A 108 16.04 -1.24 -6.13
CA ASP A 108 16.90 -1.04 -7.29
C ASP A 108 18.35 -0.68 -6.90
N GLN A 109 18.52 0.01 -5.77
CA GLN A 109 19.83 0.34 -5.20
C GLN A 109 20.44 -0.78 -4.34
N ASN A 110 19.80 -1.94 -4.22
CA ASN A 110 20.22 -3.07 -3.38
C ASN A 110 20.40 -2.71 -1.89
N LEU A 111 19.57 -1.84 -1.35
CA LEU A 111 19.63 -1.38 0.03
C LEU A 111 18.81 -2.26 1.00
N MET A 112 17.92 -3.11 0.46
CA MET A 112 16.98 -3.91 1.24
C MET A 112 17.49 -5.33 1.44
N LEU A 113 17.28 -5.86 2.64
CA LEU A 113 17.51 -7.28 2.97
C LEU A 113 16.47 -8.15 2.26
N ASN A 114 16.91 -9.18 1.54
CA ASN A 114 16.00 -10.21 1.04
C ASN A 114 15.42 -10.98 2.23
N LEU A 115 14.11 -10.90 2.45
CA LEU A 115 13.39 -11.57 3.54
C LEU A 115 12.94 -12.99 3.16
N GLN A 116 12.95 -13.37 1.88
CA GLN A 116 12.46 -14.66 1.39
C GLN A 116 13.13 -15.86 2.07
N PRO A 117 14.46 -15.91 2.28
CA PRO A 117 15.09 -17.01 3.01
C PRO A 117 14.57 -17.20 4.44
N PHE A 118 14.11 -16.13 5.08
CA PHE A 118 13.55 -16.16 6.44
C PHE A 118 12.09 -16.61 6.44
N VAL A 119 11.35 -16.36 5.35
CA VAL A 119 10.04 -16.99 5.11
C VAL A 119 10.19 -18.48 4.92
N GLU A 120 11.13 -18.93 4.09
CA GLU A 120 11.39 -20.35 3.83
C GLU A 120 11.85 -21.13 5.08
N SER A 121 12.61 -20.47 5.96
CA SER A 121 13.06 -21.06 7.24
C SER A 121 12.05 -20.92 8.38
N ASN A 122 10.89 -20.28 8.17
CA ASN A 122 9.86 -19.97 9.16
C ASN A 122 10.35 -19.07 10.32
N VAL A 123 11.35 -18.25 10.11
CA VAL A 123 11.72 -17.16 11.02
C VAL A 123 10.73 -16.00 10.84
N LEU A 124 10.32 -15.73 9.60
CA LEU A 124 9.24 -14.79 9.28
C LEU A 124 8.00 -15.58 8.82
N ASP A 125 6.95 -15.63 9.64
CA ASP A 125 5.72 -16.34 9.33
C ASP A 125 4.73 -15.42 8.59
N VAL A 126 4.56 -15.67 7.31
CA VAL A 126 3.62 -14.95 6.43
C VAL A 126 2.38 -15.78 6.08
N SER A 127 2.21 -16.95 6.70
CA SER A 127 1.15 -17.91 6.35
C SER A 127 -0.28 -17.37 6.56
N ARG A 128 -0.42 -16.30 7.33
CA ARG A 128 -1.69 -15.62 7.67
C ARG A 128 -1.82 -14.24 7.02
N VAL A 129 -0.95 -13.93 6.07
CA VAL A 129 -0.98 -12.68 5.28
C VAL A 129 -1.41 -13.01 3.86
N SER A 130 -2.32 -12.23 3.29
CA SER A 130 -2.82 -12.49 1.93
C SER A 130 -1.75 -12.28 0.86
N GLU A 131 -1.83 -13.05 -0.24
CA GLU A 131 -0.90 -12.94 -1.37
C GLU A 131 -0.87 -11.53 -1.96
N ALA A 132 -2.02 -10.84 -2.02
CA ALA A 132 -2.10 -9.48 -2.53
C ALA A 132 -1.30 -8.48 -1.68
N VAL A 133 -1.27 -8.67 -0.34
CA VAL A 133 -0.47 -7.85 0.58
C VAL A 133 1.00 -8.17 0.43
N LEU A 134 1.38 -9.45 0.36
CA LEU A 134 2.78 -9.85 0.18
C LEU A 134 3.34 -9.34 -1.15
N ALA A 135 2.55 -9.39 -2.22
CA ALA A 135 2.95 -8.88 -3.54
C ALA A 135 3.37 -7.41 -3.51
N SER A 136 2.76 -6.57 -2.63
CA SER A 136 3.11 -5.16 -2.52
C SER A 136 4.51 -4.88 -1.96
N GLY A 137 5.13 -5.85 -1.29
CA GLY A 137 6.48 -5.76 -0.73
C GLY A 137 7.47 -6.72 -1.40
N SER A 138 7.07 -7.38 -2.49
CA SER A 138 7.88 -8.35 -3.22
C SER A 138 8.43 -7.78 -4.52
N PHE A 139 9.65 -8.21 -4.88
CA PHE A 139 10.34 -7.88 -6.11
C PHE A 139 11.00 -9.15 -6.64
N ASP A 140 10.89 -9.42 -7.94
CA ASP A 140 11.45 -10.60 -8.61
C ASP A 140 11.08 -11.93 -7.87
N ASP A 141 9.82 -12.05 -7.45
CA ASP A 141 9.22 -13.16 -6.70
C ASP A 141 9.71 -13.34 -5.24
N ASP A 142 10.61 -12.50 -4.74
CA ASP A 142 11.11 -12.53 -3.36
C ASP A 142 10.54 -11.38 -2.51
N LEU A 143 10.30 -11.63 -1.23
CA LEU A 143 9.84 -10.61 -0.26
C LEU A 143 11.02 -9.78 0.24
N TYR A 144 10.92 -8.45 0.18
CA TYR A 144 11.91 -7.48 0.68
C TYR A 144 11.34 -6.50 1.71
N ALA A 145 10.04 -6.23 1.66
CA ALA A 145 9.36 -5.30 2.53
C ALA A 145 8.13 -5.95 3.17
N MET A 146 8.06 -6.01 4.48
CA MET A 146 6.91 -6.56 5.18
C MET A 146 5.90 -5.47 5.50
N CYS A 147 4.72 -5.54 4.89
CA CYS A 147 3.61 -4.66 5.22
C CYS A 147 3.17 -4.86 6.68
N ILE A 148 2.93 -3.77 7.41
CA ILE A 148 2.56 -3.81 8.84
C ILE A 148 1.23 -3.13 9.15
N GLY A 149 0.51 -2.70 8.13
CA GLY A 149 -0.81 -2.11 8.30
C GLY A 149 -1.51 -1.91 6.96
N LEU A 150 -2.82 -2.06 6.97
CA LEU A 150 -3.66 -1.99 5.79
C LEU A 150 -4.66 -0.84 5.88
N ASN A 151 -4.97 -0.28 4.74
CA ASN A 151 -6.18 0.47 4.47
C ASN A 151 -6.70 0.12 3.07
N SER A 152 -7.83 0.68 2.68
CA SER A 152 -8.41 0.45 1.37
C SER A 152 -9.21 1.67 0.92
N PRO A 153 -9.30 1.97 -0.38
CA PRO A 153 -10.30 2.89 -0.89
C PRO A 153 -11.69 2.50 -0.40
N ALA A 154 -12.48 3.47 0.02
CA ALA A 154 -13.77 3.24 0.64
C ALA A 154 -14.78 4.33 0.26
N LEU A 155 -16.03 3.95 0.11
CA LEU A 155 -17.16 4.85 0.02
C LEU A 155 -17.81 4.97 1.41
N PHE A 156 -17.69 6.15 2.02
CA PHE A 156 -18.41 6.48 3.24
C PHE A 156 -19.79 7.01 2.93
N TYR A 157 -20.76 6.71 3.78
CA TYR A 157 -22.12 7.21 3.63
C TYR A 157 -22.77 7.57 4.95
N ASP A 158 -23.62 8.58 4.93
CA ASP A 158 -24.41 9.02 6.09
C ASP A 158 -25.59 8.09 6.31
N LYS A 159 -25.55 7.27 7.38
CA LYS A 159 -26.57 6.27 7.67
C LYS A 159 -27.95 6.90 7.89
N GLU A 160 -28.03 8.03 8.56
CA GLU A 160 -29.30 8.71 8.82
C GLU A 160 -29.97 9.15 7.52
N THR A 161 -29.23 9.73 6.59
CA THR A 161 -29.72 10.14 5.29
C THR A 161 -30.18 8.94 4.45
N VAL A 162 -29.42 7.86 4.43
CA VAL A 162 -29.74 6.62 3.70
C VAL A 162 -31.01 5.97 4.26
N GLU A 163 -31.13 5.87 5.59
CA GLU A 163 -32.32 5.33 6.26
C GLU A 163 -33.55 6.20 6.02
N ALA A 164 -33.43 7.54 6.07
CA ALA A 164 -34.52 8.48 5.81
C ALA A 164 -35.03 8.36 4.36
N ALA A 165 -34.15 8.02 3.41
CA ALA A 165 -34.54 7.75 2.02
C ALA A 165 -35.18 6.36 1.84
N GLY A 166 -35.06 5.47 2.81
CA GLY A 166 -35.53 4.08 2.73
C GLY A 166 -34.69 3.22 1.79
N VAL A 167 -33.40 3.55 1.65
CA VAL A 167 -32.44 2.87 0.79
C VAL A 167 -31.58 1.92 1.64
N THR A 168 -31.10 0.85 1.04
CA THR A 168 -30.07 -0.04 1.60
C THR A 168 -28.87 0.04 0.71
N ILE A 169 -27.70 0.33 1.29
CA ILE A 169 -26.42 0.33 0.56
C ILE A 169 -25.89 -1.10 0.52
N PRO A 170 -25.65 -1.69 -0.67
CA PRO A 170 -25.05 -3.02 -0.79
C PRO A 170 -23.55 -2.99 -0.46
N GLU A 171 -22.98 -4.16 -0.11
CA GLU A 171 -21.53 -4.32 0.11
C GLU A 171 -20.73 -4.00 -1.14
N GLN A 172 -21.23 -4.38 -2.29
CA GLN A 172 -20.71 -4.02 -3.61
C GLN A 172 -21.87 -3.55 -4.49
N MET A 173 -21.71 -2.42 -5.14
CA MET A 173 -22.70 -1.87 -6.09
C MET A 173 -22.05 -1.57 -7.43
N THR A 174 -22.87 -1.50 -8.45
CA THR A 174 -22.49 -0.94 -9.75
C THR A 174 -22.65 0.58 -9.77
N TRP A 175 -22.04 1.25 -10.74
CA TRP A 175 -22.26 2.69 -10.95
C TRP A 175 -23.71 3.01 -11.28
N ASP A 176 -24.41 2.16 -12.03
CA ASP A 176 -25.84 2.31 -12.30
C ASP A 176 -26.66 2.32 -11.01
N GLU A 177 -26.39 1.37 -10.10
CA GLU A 177 -27.05 1.31 -8.78
C GLU A 177 -26.68 2.53 -7.91
N PHE A 178 -25.42 2.98 -7.95
CA PHE A 178 -25.02 4.19 -7.23
C PHE A 178 -25.77 5.43 -7.70
N PHE A 179 -25.99 5.59 -9.03
CA PHE A 179 -26.76 6.70 -9.58
C PHE A 179 -28.25 6.60 -9.21
N ASP A 180 -28.85 5.41 -9.28
CA ASP A 180 -30.24 5.18 -8.87
C ASP A 180 -30.45 5.47 -7.38
N ILE A 181 -29.52 5.06 -6.54
CA ILE A 181 -29.48 5.36 -5.10
C ILE A 181 -29.36 6.86 -4.87
N SER A 182 -28.46 7.54 -5.56
CA SER A 182 -28.25 9.00 -5.48
C SER A 182 -29.50 9.78 -5.83
N GLN A 183 -30.18 9.41 -6.94
CA GLN A 183 -31.44 10.03 -7.32
C GLN A 183 -32.54 9.77 -6.26
N THR A 184 -32.62 8.54 -5.73
CA THR A 184 -33.62 8.20 -4.71
C THR A 184 -33.40 8.98 -3.42
N ILE A 185 -32.16 9.09 -2.96
CA ILE A 185 -31.81 9.87 -1.76
C ILE A 185 -32.18 11.34 -1.97
N TYR A 186 -31.79 11.92 -3.11
CA TYR A 186 -32.15 13.30 -3.40
C TYR A 186 -33.66 13.55 -3.45
N ASP A 187 -34.42 12.68 -4.10
CA ASP A 187 -35.87 12.80 -4.21
C ASP A 187 -36.59 12.73 -2.85
N LYS A 188 -36.02 12.02 -1.90
CA LYS A 188 -36.62 11.80 -0.57
C LYS A 188 -36.14 12.79 0.48
N THR A 189 -34.88 13.20 0.43
CA THR A 189 -34.23 13.98 1.50
C THR A 189 -33.75 15.34 1.05
N GLY A 190 -33.51 15.56 -0.26
CA GLY A 190 -32.86 16.75 -0.81
C GLY A 190 -31.32 16.75 -0.63
N VAL A 191 -30.74 15.72 0.00
CA VAL A 191 -29.28 15.60 0.18
C VAL A 191 -28.64 15.14 -1.12
N GLN A 192 -27.54 15.79 -1.51
CA GLN A 192 -26.89 15.57 -2.79
C GLN A 192 -25.78 14.51 -2.71
N THR A 193 -25.16 14.24 -3.84
CA THR A 193 -24.08 13.25 -4.02
C THR A 193 -22.83 13.96 -4.51
N TYR A 194 -21.66 13.49 -4.10
CA TYR A 194 -20.37 13.92 -4.63
C TYR A 194 -19.66 12.74 -5.30
N ILE A 195 -19.06 12.98 -6.48
CA ILE A 195 -18.18 12.04 -7.18
C ILE A 195 -16.78 12.66 -7.23
N ASP A 196 -15.80 11.95 -6.68
CA ASP A 196 -14.42 12.38 -6.56
C ASP A 196 -13.57 11.98 -7.77
N SER A 197 -12.51 12.74 -8.09
CA SER A 197 -11.58 12.43 -9.18
C SER A 197 -10.79 11.13 -8.94
N MET A 198 -10.60 10.72 -7.69
CA MET A 198 -9.98 9.42 -7.35
C MET A 198 -10.66 8.22 -8.02
N VAL A 199 -11.92 8.38 -8.45
CA VAL A 199 -12.69 7.34 -9.17
C VAL A 199 -12.00 6.94 -10.48
N LEU A 200 -11.26 7.84 -11.12
CA LEU A 200 -10.55 7.55 -12.37
C LEU A 200 -9.64 6.33 -12.26
N GLY A 201 -8.83 6.24 -11.20
CA GLY A 201 -7.96 5.07 -10.98
C GLY A 201 -8.72 3.75 -10.88
N MET A 202 -9.97 3.76 -10.35
CA MET A 202 -10.80 2.56 -10.28
C MET A 202 -11.32 2.13 -11.64
N LEU A 203 -11.55 3.07 -12.59
CA LEU A 203 -11.95 2.73 -13.94
C LEU A 203 -10.84 2.00 -14.69
N PHE A 204 -9.57 2.40 -14.51
CA PHE A 204 -8.43 1.66 -15.04
C PHE A 204 -8.37 0.24 -14.48
N ARG A 205 -8.50 0.08 -13.17
CA ARG A 205 -8.48 -1.23 -12.52
C ARG A 205 -9.62 -2.13 -13.03
N GLY A 206 -10.80 -1.60 -13.24
CA GLY A 206 -11.95 -2.34 -13.76
C GLY A 206 -11.70 -3.01 -15.11
N ILE A 207 -10.89 -2.40 -15.97
CA ILE A 207 -10.46 -3.00 -17.24
C ILE A 207 -9.15 -3.81 -17.14
N SER A 208 -8.74 -4.16 -15.93
CA SER A 208 -7.53 -4.96 -15.64
C SER A 208 -6.22 -4.30 -16.09
N THR A 209 -6.14 -2.98 -15.97
CA THR A 209 -4.90 -2.23 -16.22
C THR A 209 -4.63 -1.23 -15.10
N SER A 210 -3.38 -0.77 -14.98
CA SER A 210 -3.00 0.36 -14.14
C SER A 210 -3.13 1.66 -14.93
N GLU A 211 -3.22 2.79 -14.22
CA GLU A 211 -3.24 4.10 -14.86
C GLU A 211 -1.96 4.37 -15.67
N PHE A 212 -0.83 3.90 -15.14
CA PHE A 212 0.49 4.05 -15.77
C PHE A 212 1.07 2.70 -16.15
N SER A 213 1.92 2.67 -17.18
CA SER A 213 2.72 1.50 -17.57
C SER A 213 3.67 1.09 -16.44
N GLU A 214 4.12 -0.15 -16.43
CA GLU A 214 5.03 -0.69 -15.40
C GLU A 214 6.35 0.10 -15.31
N ASP A 215 6.86 0.60 -16.45
CA ASP A 215 8.06 1.43 -16.51
C ASP A 215 7.80 2.93 -16.27
N GLY A 216 6.55 3.32 -16.08
CA GLY A 216 6.13 4.68 -15.77
C GLY A 216 6.31 5.70 -16.91
N THR A 217 6.56 5.25 -18.13
CA THR A 217 6.87 6.13 -19.28
C THR A 217 5.66 6.50 -20.14
N THR A 218 4.54 5.79 -19.96
CA THR A 218 3.27 6.00 -20.67
C THR A 218 2.09 5.74 -19.76
N PHE A 219 0.89 6.06 -20.22
CA PHE A 219 -0.34 5.50 -19.62
C PHE A 219 -0.40 3.99 -19.84
N GLY A 220 -1.18 3.28 -19.00
CA GLY A 220 -1.45 1.85 -19.13
C GLY A 220 -2.46 1.50 -20.23
N VAL A 221 -2.88 2.46 -21.03
CA VAL A 221 -3.83 2.35 -22.14
C VAL A 221 -3.26 3.00 -23.40
N ASP A 222 -3.75 2.56 -24.56
CA ASP A 222 -3.30 3.04 -25.88
C ASP A 222 -4.14 4.23 -26.41
N ASP A 223 -5.25 4.58 -25.74
CA ASP A 223 -6.17 5.65 -26.16
C ASP A 223 -6.85 6.32 -24.95
N ASP A 224 -7.64 7.35 -25.23
CA ASP A 224 -8.31 8.19 -24.23
C ASP A 224 -9.65 7.62 -23.70
N SER A 225 -10.02 6.40 -24.05
CA SER A 225 -11.36 5.84 -23.77
C SER A 225 -11.74 5.76 -22.30
N VAL A 226 -10.77 5.49 -21.40
CA VAL A 226 -11.00 5.45 -19.93
C VAL A 226 -11.25 6.86 -19.41
N PHE A 227 -10.46 7.82 -19.85
CA PHE A 227 -10.64 9.24 -19.51
C PHE A 227 -11.98 9.76 -20.01
N LEU A 228 -12.37 9.37 -21.24
CA LEU A 228 -13.69 9.72 -21.79
C LEU A 228 -14.83 9.15 -20.93
N THR A 229 -14.71 7.89 -20.51
CA THR A 229 -15.69 7.26 -19.60
C THR A 229 -15.83 8.06 -18.30
N TYR A 230 -14.72 8.46 -17.70
CA TYR A 230 -14.70 9.28 -16.50
C TYR A 230 -15.36 10.65 -16.72
N PHE A 231 -14.91 11.42 -17.72
CA PHE A 231 -15.44 12.77 -17.96
C PHE A 231 -16.91 12.76 -18.39
N GLN A 232 -17.35 11.73 -19.12
CA GLN A 232 -18.76 11.56 -19.46
C GLN A 232 -19.61 11.32 -18.21
N MET A 233 -19.13 10.49 -17.28
CA MET A 233 -19.78 10.26 -15.99
C MET A 233 -19.89 11.55 -15.17
N ILE A 234 -18.83 12.35 -15.10
CA ILE A 234 -18.82 13.65 -14.41
C ILE A 234 -19.80 14.63 -15.08
N ALA A 235 -19.80 14.72 -16.43
CA ALA A 235 -20.67 15.61 -17.16
C ALA A 235 -22.16 15.25 -16.99
N ASP A 236 -22.49 13.95 -16.97
CA ASP A 236 -23.87 13.50 -16.80
C ASP A 236 -24.33 13.67 -15.35
N ALA A 237 -23.47 13.41 -14.37
CA ALA A 237 -23.74 13.70 -12.96
C ALA A 237 -24.00 15.21 -12.74
N SER A 238 -23.16 16.07 -13.32
CA SER A 238 -23.27 17.53 -13.15
C SER A 238 -24.54 18.15 -13.76
N LYS A 239 -25.16 17.46 -14.74
CA LYS A 239 -26.46 17.87 -15.31
C LYS A 239 -27.65 17.42 -14.46
N SER A 240 -27.43 16.51 -13.52
CA SER A 240 -28.48 15.99 -12.65
C SER A 240 -28.74 16.93 -11.46
N ASN A 241 -29.92 16.80 -10.88
CA ASN A 241 -30.28 17.56 -9.67
C ASN A 241 -29.75 16.94 -8.37
N TRP A 242 -29.37 15.66 -8.42
CA TRP A 242 -28.84 14.94 -7.27
C TRP A 242 -27.34 15.13 -7.05
N HIS A 243 -26.59 15.59 -8.03
CA HIS A 243 -25.17 15.85 -7.85
C HIS A 243 -24.97 17.29 -7.29
N VAL A 244 -23.98 17.44 -6.43
CA VAL A 244 -23.61 18.74 -5.87
C VAL A 244 -23.05 19.67 -6.94
N SER A 245 -23.43 20.95 -6.88
CA SER A 245 -22.99 21.91 -7.89
C SER A 245 -21.52 22.29 -7.74
N PRO A 246 -20.84 22.70 -8.84
CA PRO A 246 -19.44 23.11 -8.79
C PRO A 246 -19.18 24.26 -7.80
N GLU A 247 -20.12 25.22 -7.67
CA GLU A 247 -19.97 26.34 -6.74
C GLU A 247 -19.93 25.87 -5.29
N ILE A 248 -20.72 24.84 -4.94
CA ILE A 248 -20.68 24.27 -3.60
C ILE A 248 -19.36 23.52 -3.39
N LEU A 249 -18.82 22.81 -4.38
CA LEU A 249 -17.52 22.15 -4.28
C LEU A 249 -16.35 23.11 -4.13
N THR A 250 -16.43 24.30 -4.73
CA THR A 250 -15.44 25.38 -4.53
C THR A 250 -15.52 25.92 -3.10
N GLU A 251 -16.72 26.07 -2.52
CA GLU A 251 -16.92 26.51 -1.14
C GLU A 251 -16.54 25.43 -0.12
N LYS A 252 -16.94 24.18 -0.39
CA LYS A 252 -16.75 23.01 0.47
C LYS A 252 -15.67 22.13 -0.11
N ASN A 253 -14.42 22.48 0.18
CA ASN A 253 -13.29 21.73 -0.34
C ASN A 253 -13.32 20.25 0.12
N PRO A 254 -13.56 19.27 -0.76
CA PRO A 254 -13.67 17.86 -0.39
C PRO A 254 -12.35 17.24 0.06
N THR A 255 -11.21 17.89 -0.15
CA THR A 255 -9.89 17.42 0.29
C THR A 255 -9.55 17.85 1.72
N VAL A 256 -10.32 18.76 2.31
CA VAL A 256 -10.14 19.24 3.69
C VAL A 256 -11.24 18.67 4.57
N THR A 257 -10.89 17.85 5.54
CA THR A 257 -11.85 17.08 6.36
C THR A 257 -12.97 17.93 6.93
N GLU A 258 -12.66 19.08 7.51
CA GLU A 258 -13.64 19.96 8.19
C GLU A 258 -14.66 20.57 7.22
N THR A 259 -14.34 20.63 5.94
CA THR A 259 -15.19 21.23 4.89
C THR A 259 -15.75 20.22 3.89
N MET A 260 -15.41 18.94 4.02
CA MET A 260 -15.98 17.90 3.16
C MET A 260 -17.52 17.95 3.13
N PRO A 261 -18.16 17.82 1.95
CA PRO A 261 -19.62 17.89 1.83
C PRO A 261 -20.40 16.90 2.70
N ILE A 262 -19.79 15.77 3.10
CA ILE A 262 -20.42 14.81 4.02
C ILE A 262 -20.49 15.33 5.45
N ILE A 263 -19.61 16.23 5.87
CA ILE A 263 -19.51 16.70 7.26
C ILE A 263 -20.78 17.41 7.73
N ASP A 264 -21.44 18.16 6.88
CA ASP A 264 -22.65 18.92 7.19
C ASP A 264 -23.89 18.43 6.42
N GLN A 265 -23.85 17.21 5.91
CA GLN A 265 -24.94 16.60 5.13
C GLN A 265 -25.27 17.34 3.82
N THR A 266 -24.37 18.13 3.26
CA THR A 266 -24.51 18.62 1.89
C THR A 266 -24.55 17.45 0.92
N CYS A 267 -23.66 16.44 1.14
CA CYS A 267 -23.70 15.16 0.43
C CYS A 267 -23.89 14.00 1.40
N TRP A 268 -24.52 12.92 0.92
CA TRP A 268 -24.73 11.69 1.70
C TRP A 268 -23.49 10.79 1.70
N ASN A 269 -22.54 11.03 0.81
CA ASN A 269 -21.39 10.18 0.58
C ASN A 269 -20.07 10.94 0.53
N SER A 270 -18.95 10.20 0.70
CA SER A 270 -17.59 10.64 0.43
C SER A 270 -16.75 9.48 -0.06
N PHE A 271 -16.00 9.68 -1.13
CA PHE A 271 -14.95 8.78 -1.56
C PHE A 271 -13.67 9.09 -0.77
N SER A 272 -13.03 8.08 -0.19
CA SER A 272 -11.89 8.28 0.71
C SER A 272 -11.10 6.98 0.89
N ASN A 273 -10.19 6.95 1.86
CA ASN A 273 -9.53 5.73 2.31
C ASN A 273 -10.01 5.34 3.72
N SER A 274 -10.08 4.05 4.00
CA SER A 274 -10.65 3.50 5.25
C SER A 274 -10.02 4.05 6.52
N ASN A 275 -8.73 4.43 6.50
CA ASN A 275 -8.04 5.05 7.63
C ASN A 275 -8.55 6.46 8.01
N GLN A 276 -9.35 7.09 7.14
CA GLN A 276 -9.96 8.40 7.42
C GLN A 276 -11.33 8.29 8.10
N TYR A 277 -11.88 7.08 8.20
CA TYR A 277 -13.23 6.84 8.73
C TYR A 277 -13.45 7.46 10.11
N GLU A 278 -12.53 7.21 11.06
CA GLU A 278 -12.63 7.75 12.42
C GLU A 278 -12.65 9.29 12.42
N THR A 279 -11.74 9.90 11.66
CA THR A 279 -11.63 11.35 11.58
C THR A 279 -12.88 11.99 10.97
N ILE A 280 -13.39 11.44 9.88
CA ILE A 280 -14.58 11.97 9.19
C ILE A 280 -15.83 11.73 10.03
N SER A 281 -15.98 10.54 10.63
CA SER A 281 -17.12 10.21 11.51
C SER A 281 -17.16 11.11 12.74
N SER A 282 -16.02 11.26 13.45
CA SER A 282 -15.95 12.12 14.65
C SER A 282 -16.15 13.60 14.31
N THR A 283 -15.62 14.09 13.19
CA THR A 283 -15.80 15.48 12.74
C THR A 283 -17.25 15.76 12.36
N SER A 284 -17.93 14.83 11.69
CA SER A 284 -19.34 14.95 11.35
C SER A 284 -20.27 14.84 12.58
N GLY A 285 -19.79 14.20 13.63
CA GLY A 285 -20.59 13.88 14.83
C GLY A 285 -21.74 12.91 14.58
N ARG A 286 -21.68 12.13 13.48
CA ARG A 286 -22.72 11.18 13.04
C ARG A 286 -22.13 9.79 12.81
N GLU A 287 -22.99 8.79 12.87
CA GLU A 287 -22.65 7.43 12.52
C GLU A 287 -22.61 7.27 10.98
N LEU A 288 -21.45 7.01 10.46
CA LEU A 288 -21.25 6.75 9.04
C LEU A 288 -21.30 5.23 8.77
N GLY A 289 -21.61 4.88 7.53
CA GLY A 289 -21.37 3.55 6.99
C GLY A 289 -20.16 3.57 6.07
N ILE A 290 -19.63 2.39 5.76
CA ILE A 290 -18.51 2.17 4.85
C ILE A 290 -18.87 1.02 3.92
N THR A 291 -18.54 1.15 2.64
CA THR A 291 -18.74 0.10 1.64
C THR A 291 -17.66 0.20 0.55
N MET A 292 -17.56 -0.83 -0.28
CA MET A 292 -16.66 -0.85 -1.43
C MET A 292 -17.07 0.18 -2.47
N TRP A 293 -16.11 0.63 -3.27
CA TRP A 293 -16.37 1.55 -4.37
C TRP A 293 -17.21 0.88 -5.45
N PRO A 294 -18.08 1.63 -6.16
CA PRO A 294 -18.87 1.09 -7.25
C PRO A 294 -17.99 0.55 -8.39
N VAL A 295 -18.47 -0.49 -9.06
CA VAL A 295 -17.84 -1.12 -10.23
C VAL A 295 -18.64 -0.85 -11.48
N MET A 296 -18.00 -0.84 -12.66
CA MET A 296 -18.72 -0.88 -13.93
C MET A 296 -19.31 -2.27 -14.12
N LYS A 297 -20.45 -2.36 -14.80
CA LYS A 297 -21.12 -3.63 -15.08
C LYS A 297 -20.28 -4.59 -15.91
N ASP A 298 -19.43 -4.04 -16.77
CA ASP A 298 -18.58 -4.79 -17.70
C ASP A 298 -17.11 -4.86 -17.21
N ASP A 299 -16.84 -4.54 -15.94
CA ASP A 299 -15.50 -4.68 -15.35
C ASP A 299 -15.00 -6.12 -15.45
N THR A 300 -13.75 -6.27 -15.81
CA THR A 300 -13.09 -7.56 -16.03
C THR A 300 -12.43 -8.10 -14.77
N GLN A 301 -12.24 -7.23 -13.77
CA GLN A 301 -11.77 -7.63 -12.45
C GLN A 301 -12.37 -6.75 -11.33
N GLN A 302 -12.18 -7.17 -10.09
CA GLN A 302 -12.50 -6.37 -8.92
C GLN A 302 -11.60 -5.13 -8.83
N VAL A 303 -12.22 -3.96 -8.64
CA VAL A 303 -11.49 -2.68 -8.56
C VAL A 303 -10.87 -2.46 -7.19
N GLN A 304 -11.42 -3.11 -6.16
CA GLN A 304 -10.99 -2.94 -4.78
C GLN A 304 -9.61 -3.55 -4.54
N TYR A 305 -8.78 -2.88 -3.75
CA TYR A 305 -7.46 -3.36 -3.36
C TYR A 305 -7.14 -3.00 -1.91
N LEU A 306 -6.24 -3.78 -1.31
CA LEU A 306 -5.64 -3.44 -0.03
C LEU A 306 -4.43 -2.56 -0.28
N LYS A 307 -4.45 -1.37 0.29
CA LYS A 307 -3.34 -0.42 0.26
C LYS A 307 -2.45 -0.67 1.46
N SER A 308 -1.22 -1.07 1.20
CA SER A 308 -0.18 -1.13 2.23
C SER A 308 0.09 0.26 2.77
N SER A 309 -0.16 0.45 4.06
CA SER A 309 0.02 1.76 4.71
C SER A 309 1.49 2.07 4.96
N GLN A 310 2.26 1.06 5.34
CA GLN A 310 3.66 1.16 5.73
C GLN A 310 4.30 -0.22 5.67
N PHE A 311 5.63 -0.22 5.47
CA PHE A 311 6.43 -1.43 5.49
C PHE A 311 7.54 -1.34 6.55
N LEU A 312 7.98 -2.50 7.03
CA LEU A 312 9.28 -2.66 7.68
C LEU A 312 10.23 -3.36 6.72
N CYS A 313 11.41 -2.78 6.54
CA CYS A 313 12.48 -3.32 5.72
C CYS A 313 13.72 -3.55 6.58
N GLY A 314 14.45 -4.64 6.29
CA GLY A 314 15.79 -4.83 6.80
C GLY A 314 16.82 -4.15 5.90
N SER A 315 17.94 -3.70 6.47
CA SER A 315 19.08 -3.23 5.68
C SER A 315 19.84 -4.41 5.08
N SER A 316 20.22 -4.30 3.79
CA SER A 316 21.09 -5.31 3.14
C SER A 316 22.48 -5.42 3.78
N THR A 317 22.89 -4.41 4.56
CA THR A 317 24.21 -4.33 5.23
C THR A 317 24.16 -4.69 6.71
N THR A 318 23.01 -5.15 7.23
CA THR A 318 22.91 -5.56 8.64
C THR A 318 23.82 -6.75 8.94
N GLU A 319 24.47 -6.72 10.10
CA GLU A 319 25.27 -7.84 10.62
C GLU A 319 24.41 -8.91 11.32
N HIS A 320 23.10 -8.63 11.50
CA HIS A 320 22.16 -9.46 12.26
C HIS A 320 20.88 -9.81 11.48
N PRO A 321 20.94 -10.34 10.24
CA PRO A 321 19.80 -10.48 9.38
C PRO A 321 18.69 -11.40 9.93
N GLU A 322 19.05 -12.45 10.67
CA GLU A 322 18.08 -13.36 11.31
C GLU A 322 17.31 -12.67 12.44
N ILE A 323 18.00 -11.85 13.27
CA ILE A 323 17.35 -11.08 14.34
C ILE A 323 16.44 -9.99 13.72
N VAL A 324 16.87 -9.34 12.65
CA VAL A 324 16.08 -8.35 11.91
C VAL A 324 14.77 -8.98 11.42
N ALA A 325 14.85 -10.16 10.78
CA ALA A 325 13.68 -10.88 10.30
C ALA A 325 12.75 -11.31 11.46
N ASP A 326 13.31 -11.77 12.58
CA ASP A 326 12.54 -12.16 13.76
C ASP A 326 11.85 -10.97 14.43
N VAL A 327 12.50 -9.80 14.52
CA VAL A 327 11.86 -8.57 15.01
C VAL A 327 10.72 -8.13 14.07
N ILE A 328 10.91 -8.20 12.75
CA ILE A 328 9.85 -7.90 11.79
C ILE A 328 8.69 -8.88 11.97
N ASN A 329 8.98 -10.17 12.13
CA ASN A 329 7.98 -11.20 12.44
C ASN A 329 7.21 -10.86 13.73
N PHE A 330 7.92 -10.53 14.80
CA PHE A 330 7.31 -10.19 16.09
C PHE A 330 6.35 -8.99 15.99
N ILE A 331 6.75 -7.91 15.32
CA ILE A 331 5.88 -6.75 15.11
C ILE A 331 4.65 -7.10 14.28
N THR A 332 4.77 -8.03 13.34
CA THR A 332 3.69 -8.41 12.42
C THR A 332 2.72 -9.41 13.05
N THR A 333 3.22 -10.42 13.76
CA THR A 333 2.43 -11.60 14.16
C THR A 333 2.15 -11.72 15.65
N SER A 334 2.89 -10.99 16.52
CA SER A 334 2.65 -11.06 17.97
C SER A 334 1.38 -10.32 18.35
N ILE A 335 0.44 -11.04 18.96
CA ILE A 335 -0.80 -10.46 19.51
C ILE A 335 -0.45 -9.42 20.58
N GLU A 336 0.45 -9.74 21.50
CA GLU A 336 0.86 -8.84 22.59
C GLU A 336 1.51 -7.55 22.08
N ALA A 337 2.35 -7.65 21.04
CA ALA A 337 2.95 -6.46 20.42
C ALA A 337 1.89 -5.59 19.74
N ASN A 338 0.95 -6.22 19.03
CA ASN A 338 -0.12 -5.51 18.35
C ASN A 338 -1.17 -4.94 19.33
N GLU A 339 -1.37 -5.55 20.50
CA GLU A 339 -2.14 -4.96 21.60
C GLU A 339 -1.55 -3.62 22.07
N ILE A 340 -0.21 -3.52 22.09
CA ILE A 340 0.50 -2.28 22.43
C ILE A 340 0.37 -1.28 21.28
N LEU A 341 0.60 -1.72 20.04
CA LEU A 341 0.56 -0.87 18.83
C LEU A 341 -0.85 -0.34 18.54
N ASN A 342 -1.88 -1.08 18.93
CA ASN A 342 -3.29 -0.70 18.91
C ASN A 342 -3.78 -0.12 17.56
N GLY A 343 -3.38 -0.74 16.45
CA GLY A 343 -3.81 -0.33 15.10
C GLY A 343 -3.28 1.03 14.63
N GLU A 344 -2.34 1.65 15.36
CA GLU A 344 -1.82 2.99 15.04
C GLU A 344 -1.17 3.05 13.64
N ARG A 345 -0.70 1.93 13.11
CA ARG A 345 -0.13 1.81 11.75
C ARG A 345 -1.13 1.37 10.67
N GLY A 346 -2.38 1.21 11.01
CA GLY A 346 -3.44 0.66 10.16
C GLY A 346 -3.92 -0.70 10.68
N VAL A 347 -4.86 -1.30 9.94
CA VAL A 347 -5.39 -2.61 10.28
C VAL A 347 -4.27 -3.66 10.14
N PRO A 348 -4.05 -4.52 11.15
CA PRO A 348 -3.01 -5.56 11.09
C PRO A 348 -3.17 -6.48 9.88
N VAL A 349 -2.04 -6.92 9.33
CA VAL A 349 -1.99 -7.78 8.13
C VAL A 349 -2.16 -9.26 8.46
N ASP A 350 -1.82 -9.68 9.67
CA ASP A 350 -1.95 -11.06 10.15
C ASP A 350 -3.38 -11.32 10.63
N SER A 351 -4.03 -12.35 10.09
CA SER A 351 -5.45 -12.63 10.37
C SER A 351 -5.73 -13.06 11.81
N ASP A 352 -4.78 -13.69 12.51
CA ASP A 352 -4.95 -14.07 13.92
C ASP A 352 -4.81 -12.82 14.81
N VAL A 353 -3.88 -11.93 14.48
CA VAL A 353 -3.76 -10.62 15.14
C VAL A 353 -5.05 -9.82 14.92
N LEU A 354 -5.53 -9.75 13.68
CA LEU A 354 -6.77 -9.06 13.33
C LEU A 354 -7.94 -9.58 14.18
N ALA A 355 -8.12 -10.90 14.23
CA ALA A 355 -9.18 -11.54 15.03
C ALA A 355 -9.04 -11.28 16.54
N SER A 356 -7.85 -11.05 17.06
CA SER A 356 -7.61 -10.77 18.49
C SER A 356 -8.12 -9.41 18.96
N PHE A 357 -8.37 -8.49 18.02
CA PHE A 357 -8.83 -7.13 18.34
C PHE A 357 -10.34 -7.02 18.64
N ASP A 358 -11.19 -7.98 18.22
CA ASP A 358 -12.66 -7.89 18.25
C ASP A 358 -13.26 -7.38 19.56
N GLU A 359 -12.71 -7.74 20.71
CA GLU A 359 -13.23 -7.35 22.03
C GLU A 359 -12.77 -5.95 22.50
N ARG A 360 -11.79 -5.35 21.83
CA ARG A 360 -11.10 -4.11 22.27
C ARG A 360 -11.34 -2.92 21.37
N LEU A 361 -11.75 -3.17 20.14
CA LEU A 361 -12.00 -2.14 19.15
C LEU A 361 -13.12 -1.21 19.61
N SER A 362 -12.95 0.09 19.35
CA SER A 362 -14.06 1.03 19.37
C SER A 362 -15.13 0.60 18.35
N ASP A 363 -16.32 1.15 18.46
CA ASP A 363 -17.36 0.82 17.47
C ASP A 363 -16.97 1.27 16.06
N ASN A 364 -16.23 2.37 15.92
CA ASN A 364 -15.70 2.84 14.63
C ASN A 364 -14.60 1.92 14.09
N ASP A 365 -13.67 1.47 14.93
CA ASP A 365 -12.63 0.54 14.52
C ASP A 365 -13.22 -0.78 14.03
N LYS A 366 -14.25 -1.32 14.71
CA LYS A 366 -14.96 -2.54 14.27
C LYS A 366 -15.52 -2.40 12.85
N VAL A 367 -16.06 -1.22 12.53
CA VAL A 367 -16.56 -0.93 11.17
C VAL A 367 -15.45 -0.99 10.14
N VAL A 368 -14.30 -0.36 10.44
CA VAL A 368 -13.14 -0.35 9.54
C VAL A 368 -12.50 -1.73 9.40
N TYR A 369 -12.34 -2.45 10.51
CA TYR A 369 -11.71 -3.78 10.51
C TYR A 369 -12.55 -4.78 9.73
N LYS A 370 -13.89 -4.77 9.96
CA LYS A 370 -14.80 -5.61 9.16
C LYS A 370 -14.70 -5.26 7.67
N PHE A 371 -14.67 -3.98 7.32
CA PHE A 371 -14.56 -3.54 5.94
C PHE A 371 -13.26 -4.04 5.30
N ILE A 372 -12.13 -3.96 6.00
CA ILE A 372 -10.84 -4.47 5.51
C ILE A 372 -10.87 -5.99 5.32
N ASP A 373 -11.53 -6.73 6.23
CA ASP A 373 -11.73 -8.18 6.08
C ASP A 373 -12.58 -8.52 4.85
N ASP A 374 -13.70 -7.80 4.65
CA ASP A 374 -14.56 -7.94 3.46
C ASP A 374 -13.77 -7.64 2.17
N VAL A 375 -12.96 -6.59 2.16
CA VAL A 375 -12.09 -6.25 1.03
C VAL A 375 -11.01 -7.32 0.80
N ASN A 376 -10.39 -7.83 1.86
CA ASN A 376 -9.34 -8.85 1.75
C ASN A 376 -9.82 -10.12 1.02
N ALA A 377 -11.12 -10.44 1.12
CA ALA A 377 -11.72 -11.58 0.44
C ALA A 377 -11.80 -11.42 -1.09
N VAL A 378 -11.74 -10.19 -1.61
CA VAL A 378 -11.96 -9.87 -3.02
C VAL A 378 -10.84 -9.04 -3.66
N ALA A 379 -9.91 -8.51 -2.86
CA ALA A 379 -8.88 -7.58 -3.30
C ALA A 379 -8.01 -8.15 -4.42
N THR A 380 -7.69 -7.29 -5.37
CA THR A 380 -6.65 -7.52 -6.38
C THR A 380 -5.34 -6.86 -5.93
N PRO A 381 -4.18 -7.26 -6.48
CA PRO A 381 -2.90 -6.62 -6.18
C PRO A 381 -2.95 -5.10 -6.37
N MET A 382 -2.17 -4.38 -5.59
CA MET A 382 -2.02 -2.94 -5.71
C MET A 382 -1.31 -2.59 -7.02
N ASP A 383 -1.68 -1.46 -7.62
CA ASP A 383 -0.99 -0.96 -8.81
C ASP A 383 0.47 -0.58 -8.48
N PRO A 384 1.39 -0.59 -9.46
CA PRO A 384 2.74 -0.09 -9.26
C PRO A 384 2.77 1.33 -8.68
N PRO A 385 3.84 1.75 -8.00
CA PRO A 385 3.99 3.14 -7.56
C PRO A 385 3.85 4.11 -8.72
N SER A 386 3.16 5.23 -8.47
CA SER A 386 2.98 6.27 -9.49
C SER A 386 4.33 6.84 -9.94
N PRO A 387 4.55 7.07 -11.24
CA PRO A 387 5.80 7.58 -11.79
C PRO A 387 5.99 9.08 -11.51
N SER A 388 7.20 9.58 -11.79
CA SER A 388 7.47 11.02 -11.90
C SER A 388 6.49 11.68 -12.88
N GLY A 389 5.93 12.86 -12.52
CA GLY A 389 4.91 13.55 -13.32
C GLY A 389 3.46 13.20 -12.97
N SER A 390 3.20 12.13 -12.23
CA SER A 390 1.82 11.73 -11.86
C SER A 390 1.06 12.83 -11.11
N SER A 391 1.73 13.61 -10.26
CA SER A 391 1.09 14.74 -9.56
C SER A 391 0.70 15.89 -10.51
N GLU A 392 1.48 16.14 -11.57
CA GLU A 392 1.17 17.13 -12.60
C GLU A 392 -0.05 16.68 -13.41
N ILE A 393 -0.11 15.39 -13.75
CA ILE A 393 -1.26 14.76 -14.44
C ILE A 393 -2.50 14.80 -13.54
N GLY A 394 -2.37 14.50 -12.26
CA GLY A 394 -3.48 14.60 -11.29
C GLY A 394 -4.07 16.03 -11.25
N THR A 395 -3.21 17.04 -11.23
CA THR A 395 -3.64 18.45 -11.28
C THR A 395 -4.36 18.75 -12.60
N LEU A 396 -3.86 18.28 -13.73
CA LEU A 396 -4.51 18.43 -15.05
C LEU A 396 -5.90 17.78 -15.06
N VAL A 397 -6.02 16.56 -14.51
CA VAL A 397 -7.32 15.87 -14.40
C VAL A 397 -8.29 16.66 -13.52
N ASP A 398 -7.85 17.19 -12.39
CA ASP A 398 -8.69 17.97 -11.49
C ASP A 398 -9.18 19.28 -12.15
N ASP A 399 -8.30 20.01 -12.82
CA ASP A 399 -8.62 21.25 -13.54
C ASP A 399 -9.63 21.00 -14.67
N LEU A 400 -9.43 19.93 -15.46
CA LEU A 400 -10.35 19.56 -16.53
C LEU A 400 -11.68 19.01 -15.99
N THR A 401 -11.65 18.32 -14.86
CA THR A 401 -12.88 17.88 -14.16
C THR A 401 -13.73 19.08 -13.74
N GLU A 402 -13.10 20.15 -13.24
CA GLU A 402 -13.82 21.40 -12.91
C GLU A 402 -14.42 22.03 -14.15
N GLN A 403 -13.67 22.16 -15.25
CA GLN A 403 -14.16 22.71 -16.52
C GLN A 403 -15.33 21.90 -17.07
N VAL A 404 -15.27 20.54 -17.01
CA VAL A 404 -16.38 19.67 -17.43
C VAL A 404 -17.61 19.89 -16.54
N ARG A 405 -17.45 20.01 -15.23
CA ARG A 405 -18.55 20.31 -14.29
C ARG A 405 -19.25 21.64 -14.59
N TYR A 406 -18.49 22.66 -15.01
CA TYR A 406 -19.05 23.95 -15.45
C TYR A 406 -19.57 23.93 -16.89
N GLY A 407 -19.30 22.87 -17.66
CA GLY A 407 -19.66 22.77 -19.08
C GLY A 407 -18.81 23.68 -19.99
N GLU A 408 -17.61 24.04 -19.55
CA GLU A 408 -16.66 24.88 -20.29
C GLU A 408 -15.88 24.09 -21.34
N ILE A 409 -15.72 22.78 -21.13
CA ILE A 409 -15.09 21.83 -22.06
C ILE A 409 -16.00 20.59 -22.23
N THR A 410 -15.92 19.94 -23.39
CA THR A 410 -16.65 18.67 -23.61
C THR A 410 -15.89 17.49 -22.98
N PRO A 411 -16.58 16.39 -22.59
CA PRO A 411 -15.91 15.18 -22.13
C PRO A 411 -14.87 14.63 -23.12
N GLU A 412 -15.16 14.70 -24.42
CA GLU A 412 -14.29 14.24 -25.48
C GLU A 412 -13.00 15.08 -25.56
N ASP A 413 -13.13 16.41 -25.51
CA ASP A 413 -11.97 17.32 -25.55
C ASP A 413 -11.13 17.19 -24.28
N ALA A 414 -11.77 17.04 -23.10
CA ALA A 414 -11.06 16.85 -21.83
C ALA A 414 -10.29 15.52 -21.80
N ALA A 415 -10.88 14.43 -22.26
CA ALA A 415 -10.24 13.12 -22.34
C ALA A 415 -9.02 13.14 -23.27
N SER A 416 -9.19 13.72 -24.47
CA SER A 416 -8.09 13.88 -25.43
C SER A 416 -6.96 14.72 -24.85
N GLN A 417 -7.28 15.82 -24.16
CA GLN A 417 -6.30 16.70 -23.57
C GLN A 417 -5.51 16.00 -22.44
N VAL A 418 -6.16 15.27 -21.53
CA VAL A 418 -5.42 14.49 -20.49
C VAL A 418 -4.50 13.48 -21.13
N PHE A 419 -4.98 12.74 -22.15
CA PHE A 419 -4.20 11.70 -22.80
C PHE A 419 -2.99 12.28 -23.55
N GLU A 420 -3.15 13.37 -24.29
CA GLU A 420 -2.08 14.02 -25.06
C GLU A 420 -1.06 14.70 -24.11
N GLU A 421 -1.50 15.63 -23.27
CA GLU A 421 -0.60 16.38 -22.36
C GLU A 421 0.01 15.49 -21.28
N GLY A 422 -0.75 14.54 -20.72
CA GLY A 422 -0.24 13.57 -19.75
C GLY A 422 0.83 12.65 -20.35
N SER A 423 0.65 12.22 -21.62
CA SER A 423 1.68 11.45 -22.34
C SER A 423 2.95 12.26 -22.56
N GLU A 424 2.84 13.57 -22.85
CA GLU A 424 3.99 14.47 -23.00
C GLU A 424 4.72 14.63 -21.65
N ILE A 425 3.99 14.82 -20.54
CA ILE A 425 4.56 14.91 -19.18
C ILE A 425 5.35 13.63 -18.84
N LEU A 426 4.76 12.45 -19.03
CA LEU A 426 5.44 11.17 -18.75
C LEU A 426 6.70 10.99 -19.58
N ALA A 427 6.64 11.30 -20.87
CA ALA A 427 7.80 11.20 -21.76
C ALA A 427 8.92 12.19 -21.39
N GLU A 428 8.58 13.41 -20.94
CA GLU A 428 9.55 14.41 -20.48
C GLU A 428 10.24 13.93 -19.20
N LYS A 429 9.49 13.48 -18.20
CA LYS A 429 10.04 12.97 -16.93
C LYS A 429 10.90 11.72 -17.12
N ALA A 430 10.49 10.79 -17.96
CA ALA A 430 11.31 9.63 -18.30
C ALA A 430 12.67 9.99 -18.91
N ASN A 431 12.76 11.12 -19.61
CA ASN A 431 14.03 11.62 -20.17
C ASN A 431 14.88 12.38 -19.13
N GLU A 432 14.27 12.98 -18.11
CA GLU A 432 14.98 13.64 -17.00
C GLU A 432 15.63 12.63 -16.05
N ASP A 433 14.99 11.46 -15.84
CA ASP A 433 15.45 10.40 -14.94
C ASP A 433 16.54 9.49 -15.57
N ASN A 434 16.85 9.62 -16.88
CA ASN A 434 17.91 8.90 -17.61
C ASN A 434 19.17 9.74 -17.78
#